data_b8ea5676a64e6820c1ee575076937e4b
#
_entry.id   b8ea5676a64e6820c1ee575076937e4b
#
_cell.length_a   1.000
_cell.length_b   1.000
_cell.length_c   1.000
_cell.angle_alpha   90.00
_cell.angle_beta   90.00
_cell.angle_gamma   90.00
#
_symmetry.space_group_name_H-M   'P 1'
#
loop_
_entity.id
_entity.type
_entity.pdbx_description
1 polymer ?
#
loop_
_entity_poly.entity_id
_entity_poly.type
_entity_poly.pdbx_seq_one_letter_code
_entity_poly.pdbx_strand_id
1 'polypeptide(L)'
;PNGNYYTGEIENAVNLKWGNKGTIPVANLLKEKMNGVPVALTNDANAAAMGEMTYGAARGMKNFIMITLGTGVGSGIVINGEVVYGHDGFAGELGHTCVVRHNGRLCNCGKTGCLETYTSATGVARTAREWLDMSNEPSSLRSLDNISSKDVFEAAKEGDKLALKIFEYTGSILGQSFADFIAFSAPEAIVLFGGLARAKEFLREPIERSMNANVLPLWRDKVKIVFSQLKESDAAILGASALAWEL
;
A
#
# COMPACT_ATOMS: atom_id res chain seq x y z
N PRO A 1 -9.08 4.84 -7.41
CA PRO A 1 -9.86 6.05 -7.57
C PRO A 1 -10.29 6.60 -6.21
N ASN A 2 -10.44 7.92 -6.11
CA ASN A 2 -10.83 8.62 -4.90
C ASN A 2 -12.33 8.42 -4.64
N GLY A 3 -12.70 7.31 -4.06
CA GLY A 3 -14.08 6.99 -3.68
C GLY A 3 -14.40 7.54 -2.30
N ASN A 4 -15.36 8.45 -2.22
CA ASN A 4 -15.81 9.03 -0.97
C ASN A 4 -16.87 8.14 -0.33
N TYR A 5 -16.59 7.64 0.86
CA TYR A 5 -17.48 6.74 1.59
C TYR A 5 -18.80 7.42 1.99
N TYR A 6 -18.75 8.70 2.40
CA TYR A 6 -19.91 9.40 2.93
C TYR A 6 -20.88 9.87 1.85
N THR A 7 -20.37 10.29 0.69
CA THR A 7 -21.20 10.82 -0.41
C THR A 7 -21.54 9.75 -1.45
N GLY A 8 -20.80 8.64 -1.49
CA GLY A 8 -20.92 7.62 -2.53
C GLY A 8 -20.45 8.08 -3.90
N GLU A 9 -19.55 9.06 -3.94
CA GLU A 9 -19.06 9.71 -5.14
C GLU A 9 -17.61 9.34 -5.43
N ILE A 10 -17.24 9.36 -6.70
CA ILE A 10 -15.83 9.29 -7.13
C ILE A 10 -15.42 10.71 -7.54
N GLU A 11 -14.31 11.19 -6.95
CA GLU A 11 -13.80 12.53 -7.19
C GLU A 11 -12.47 12.48 -7.94
N ASN A 12 -12.37 13.27 -9.02
CA ASN A 12 -11.13 13.51 -9.78
C ASN A 12 -10.28 12.25 -10.02
N ALA A 13 -10.89 11.16 -10.48
CA ALA A 13 -10.21 9.90 -10.71
C ALA A 13 -9.34 9.98 -11.97
N VAL A 14 -8.12 10.46 -11.83
CA VAL A 14 -7.16 10.68 -12.93
C VAL A 14 -6.85 9.42 -13.74
N ASN A 15 -7.00 8.25 -13.15
CA ASN A 15 -6.76 6.96 -13.80
C ASN A 15 -7.97 6.43 -14.58
N LEU A 16 -9.11 7.11 -14.52
CA LEU A 16 -10.34 6.72 -15.22
C LEU A 16 -10.68 7.76 -16.28
N LYS A 17 -10.70 7.37 -17.56
CA LYS A 17 -11.00 8.27 -18.66
C LYS A 17 -12.32 9.05 -18.49
N TRP A 18 -13.30 8.43 -17.82
CA TRP A 18 -14.62 9.02 -17.53
C TRP A 18 -14.66 9.74 -16.18
N GLY A 19 -13.69 9.48 -15.27
CA GLY A 19 -13.67 9.99 -13.90
C GLY A 19 -12.82 11.25 -13.69
N ASN A 20 -12.15 11.75 -14.72
CA ASN A 20 -11.24 12.91 -14.61
C ASN A 20 -11.92 14.28 -14.80
N LYS A 21 -13.25 14.33 -14.88
CA LYS A 21 -14.04 15.54 -15.18
C LYS A 21 -14.90 16.02 -14.00
N GLY A 22 -14.44 15.78 -12.78
CA GLY A 22 -15.18 16.19 -11.59
C GLY A 22 -15.72 15.02 -10.77
N THR A 23 -16.83 15.24 -10.09
CA THR A 23 -17.47 14.31 -9.17
C THR A 23 -18.53 13.47 -9.89
N ILE A 24 -18.53 12.16 -9.65
CA ILE A 24 -19.50 11.22 -10.25
C ILE A 24 -20.22 10.46 -9.13
N PRO A 25 -21.57 10.55 -9.02
CA PRO A 25 -22.35 9.93 -7.95
C PRO A 25 -22.57 8.43 -8.20
N VAL A 26 -21.50 7.64 -8.12
CA VAL A 26 -21.49 6.21 -8.51
C VAL A 26 -22.46 5.38 -7.67
N ALA A 27 -22.53 5.62 -6.35
CA ALA A 27 -23.43 4.87 -5.47
C ALA A 27 -24.90 5.12 -5.86
N ASN A 28 -25.29 6.36 -6.14
CA ASN A 28 -26.66 6.69 -6.56
C ASN A 28 -27.00 6.10 -7.93
N LEU A 29 -26.08 6.18 -8.89
CA LEU A 29 -26.28 5.60 -10.23
C LEU A 29 -26.45 4.08 -10.18
N LEU A 30 -25.70 3.40 -9.31
CA LEU A 30 -25.86 1.95 -9.11
C LEU A 30 -27.16 1.64 -8.38
N LYS A 31 -27.50 2.38 -7.33
CA LYS A 31 -28.75 2.21 -6.57
C LYS A 31 -29.99 2.30 -7.47
N GLU A 32 -30.03 3.28 -8.38
CA GLU A 32 -31.10 3.43 -9.36
C GLU A 32 -31.20 2.20 -10.28
N LYS A 33 -30.06 1.75 -10.82
CA LYS A 33 -30.01 0.57 -11.70
C LYS A 33 -30.33 -0.76 -11.01
N MET A 34 -30.14 -0.82 -9.71
CA MET A 34 -30.39 -1.99 -8.85
C MET A 34 -31.73 -1.92 -8.13
N ASN A 35 -32.70 -1.14 -8.65
CA ASN A 35 -34.05 -1.01 -8.09
C ASN A 35 -34.08 -0.60 -6.60
N GLY A 36 -33.18 0.29 -6.20
CA GLY A 36 -33.15 0.85 -4.85
C GLY A 36 -32.35 0.05 -3.80
N VAL A 37 -31.65 -1.00 -4.20
CA VAL A 37 -30.73 -1.73 -3.28
C VAL A 37 -29.69 -0.75 -2.72
N PRO A 38 -29.44 -0.75 -1.38
CA PRO A 38 -28.41 0.08 -0.78
C PRO A 38 -27.03 -0.17 -1.40
N VAL A 39 -26.25 0.90 -1.59
CA VAL A 39 -24.91 0.84 -2.17
C VAL A 39 -23.96 1.66 -1.32
N ALA A 40 -22.87 1.04 -0.88
CA ALA A 40 -21.73 1.74 -0.29
C ALA A 40 -20.57 1.79 -1.29
N LEU A 41 -19.78 2.85 -1.19
CA LEU A 41 -18.56 3.03 -1.98
C LEU A 41 -17.38 3.23 -1.03
N THR A 42 -16.27 2.57 -1.30
CA THR A 42 -15.01 2.81 -0.58
C THR A 42 -13.82 2.67 -1.52
N ASN A 43 -12.65 3.07 -1.05
CA ASN A 43 -11.38 2.84 -1.73
C ASN A 43 -11.02 1.34 -1.67
N ASP A 44 -10.28 0.86 -2.68
CA ASP A 44 -9.86 -0.55 -2.78
C ASP A 44 -8.95 -1.02 -1.63
N ALA A 45 -8.08 -0.13 -1.12
CA ALA A 45 -7.24 -0.44 0.03
C ALA A 45 -8.04 -0.51 1.34
N ASN A 46 -9.06 0.35 1.53
CA ASN A 46 -10.00 0.25 2.63
C ASN A 46 -10.82 -1.04 2.55
N ALA A 47 -11.31 -1.39 1.36
CA ALA A 47 -11.98 -2.68 1.14
C ALA A 47 -11.04 -3.85 1.47
N ALA A 48 -9.78 -3.80 1.04
CA ALA A 48 -8.80 -4.84 1.38
C ALA A 48 -8.56 -4.92 2.90
N ALA A 49 -8.53 -3.80 3.62
CA ALA A 49 -8.41 -3.80 5.08
C ALA A 49 -9.61 -4.49 5.76
N MET A 50 -10.84 -4.24 5.30
CA MET A 50 -12.03 -4.95 5.77
C MET A 50 -11.97 -6.44 5.44
N GLY A 51 -11.49 -6.81 4.26
CA GLY A 51 -11.27 -8.20 3.85
C GLY A 51 -10.28 -8.92 4.77
N GLU A 52 -9.17 -8.28 5.11
CA GLU A 52 -8.17 -8.82 6.05
C GLU A 52 -8.71 -8.94 7.48
N MET A 53 -9.51 -7.98 7.93
CA MET A 53 -10.13 -8.02 9.25
C MET A 53 -11.15 -9.15 9.37
N THR A 54 -11.92 -9.38 8.31
CA THR A 54 -13.02 -10.37 8.35
C THR A 54 -12.55 -11.78 8.00
N TYR A 55 -11.69 -11.93 6.99
CA TYR A 55 -11.33 -13.22 6.40
C TYR A 55 -9.84 -13.53 6.38
N GLY A 56 -8.98 -12.54 6.62
CA GLY A 56 -7.55 -12.64 6.41
C GLY A 56 -6.70 -12.65 7.66
N ALA A 57 -5.49 -12.12 7.52
CA ALA A 57 -4.44 -12.14 8.54
C ALA A 57 -4.69 -11.20 9.73
N ALA A 58 -5.61 -10.23 9.60
CA ALA A 58 -6.01 -9.32 10.66
C ALA A 58 -7.26 -9.78 11.45
N ARG A 59 -7.71 -11.02 11.27
CA ARG A 59 -8.85 -11.55 12.03
C ARG A 59 -8.62 -11.45 13.53
N GLY A 60 -9.60 -10.82 14.23
CA GLY A 60 -9.55 -10.60 15.66
C GLY A 60 -8.77 -9.36 16.11
N MET A 61 -8.04 -8.70 15.20
CA MET A 61 -7.41 -7.42 15.45
C MET A 61 -8.45 -6.29 15.34
N LYS A 62 -8.32 -5.29 16.20
CA LYS A 62 -9.16 -4.10 16.18
C LYS A 62 -8.41 -2.84 15.77
N ASN A 63 -7.08 -2.88 15.84
CA ASN A 63 -6.23 -1.73 15.54
C ASN A 63 -5.06 -2.19 14.65
N PHE A 64 -5.14 -1.93 13.37
CA PHE A 64 -4.07 -2.29 12.44
C PHE A 64 -4.05 -1.33 11.24
N ILE A 65 -2.92 -1.32 10.54
CA ILE A 65 -2.79 -0.62 9.27
C ILE A 65 -2.59 -1.64 8.18
N MET A 66 -3.41 -1.57 7.14
CA MET A 66 -3.24 -2.30 5.90
C MET A 66 -2.40 -1.47 4.93
N ILE A 67 -1.37 -2.05 4.35
CA ILE A 67 -0.54 -1.44 3.30
C ILE A 67 -0.57 -2.34 2.06
N THR A 68 -1.05 -1.80 0.96
CA THR A 68 -1.05 -2.50 -0.33
C THR A 68 0.20 -2.10 -1.13
N LEU A 69 1.00 -3.08 -1.51
CA LEU A 69 2.24 -2.92 -2.28
C LEU A 69 2.04 -3.48 -3.70
N GLY A 70 1.35 -2.69 -4.53
CA GLY A 70 1.06 -2.99 -5.93
C GLY A 70 1.81 -2.05 -6.89
N THR A 71 1.16 -1.67 -7.99
CA THR A 71 1.66 -0.63 -8.91
C THR A 71 1.94 0.68 -8.17
N GLY A 72 1.08 1.02 -7.20
CA GLY A 72 1.25 2.08 -6.23
C GLY A 72 1.33 1.54 -4.79
N VAL A 73 1.19 2.45 -3.81
CA VAL A 73 1.05 2.13 -2.40
C VAL A 73 -0.28 2.68 -1.89
N GLY A 74 -1.21 1.80 -1.61
CA GLY A 74 -2.46 2.16 -0.93
C GLY A 74 -2.43 1.77 0.55
N SER A 75 -3.39 2.26 1.32
CA SER A 75 -3.50 1.92 2.73
C SER A 75 -4.92 2.04 3.26
N GLY A 76 -5.23 1.25 4.28
CA GLY A 76 -6.43 1.36 5.08
C GLY A 76 -6.06 1.34 6.56
N ILE A 77 -6.59 2.25 7.33
CA ILE A 77 -6.35 2.35 8.77
C ILE A 77 -7.58 1.85 9.49
N VAL A 78 -7.41 0.89 10.40
CA VAL A 78 -8.48 0.36 11.23
C VAL A 78 -8.20 0.71 12.68
N ILE A 79 -9.17 1.34 13.36
CA ILE A 79 -9.12 1.70 14.78
C ILE A 79 -10.41 1.23 15.44
N ASN A 80 -10.29 0.48 16.53
CA ASN A 80 -11.42 -0.11 17.26
C ASN A 80 -12.33 -1.02 16.41
N GLY A 81 -11.79 -1.60 15.34
CA GLY A 81 -12.51 -2.46 14.40
C GLY A 81 -13.24 -1.71 13.29
N GLU A 82 -13.04 -0.40 13.17
CA GLU A 82 -13.66 0.44 12.15
C GLU A 82 -12.60 1.06 11.23
N VAL A 83 -12.91 1.15 9.94
CA VAL A 83 -12.05 1.83 8.97
C VAL A 83 -12.11 3.33 9.19
N VAL A 84 -10.95 3.97 9.27
CA VAL A 84 -10.83 5.42 9.41
C VAL A 84 -10.99 6.08 8.04
N TYR A 85 -12.13 6.71 7.83
CA TYR A 85 -12.40 7.48 6.59
C TYR A 85 -12.02 8.96 6.70
N GLY A 86 -11.86 9.48 7.94
CA GLY A 86 -11.60 10.91 8.16
C GLY A 86 -12.85 11.78 7.99
N HIS A 87 -12.65 13.09 8.06
CA HIS A 87 -13.75 14.06 7.97
C HIS A 87 -14.41 14.09 6.58
N ASP A 88 -13.60 13.94 5.54
CA ASP A 88 -13.99 14.10 4.13
C ASP A 88 -14.02 12.78 3.35
N GLY A 89 -13.77 11.63 4.00
CA GLY A 89 -13.82 10.32 3.37
C GLY A 89 -12.51 9.86 2.71
N PHE A 90 -11.41 10.61 2.83
CA PHE A 90 -10.15 10.35 2.12
C PHE A 90 -8.96 10.06 3.05
N ALA A 91 -9.18 9.74 4.31
CA ALA A 91 -8.08 9.35 5.20
C ALA A 91 -7.40 8.05 4.73
N GLY A 92 -6.14 7.89 5.10
CA GLY A 92 -5.41 6.67 4.79
C GLY A 92 -4.54 6.74 3.54
N GLU A 93 -4.27 7.91 2.98
CA GLU A 93 -3.38 8.09 1.81
C GLU A 93 -1.88 8.03 2.20
N LEU A 94 -1.48 6.98 2.94
CA LEU A 94 -0.13 6.84 3.52
C LEU A 94 0.95 6.66 2.45
N GLY A 95 0.62 6.12 1.27
CA GLY A 95 1.52 6.03 0.12
C GLY A 95 2.03 7.38 -0.37
N HIS A 96 1.30 8.47 -0.04
CA HIS A 96 1.65 9.83 -0.40
C HIS A 96 2.30 10.63 0.73
N THR A 97 2.68 9.99 1.84
CA THR A 97 3.55 10.62 2.85
C THR A 97 4.95 10.89 2.26
N CYS A 98 5.53 12.03 2.62
CA CYS A 98 6.82 12.46 2.09
C CYS A 98 7.97 11.81 2.88
N VAL A 99 8.65 10.85 2.27
CA VAL A 99 9.81 10.13 2.87
C VAL A 99 11.16 10.71 2.43
N VAL A 100 11.19 11.40 1.28
CA VAL A 100 12.39 12.11 0.79
C VAL A 100 12.04 13.57 0.55
N ARG A 101 12.39 14.43 1.50
CA ARG A 101 11.99 15.85 1.52
C ARG A 101 12.74 16.73 0.53
N HIS A 102 13.97 16.36 0.16
CA HIS A 102 14.81 17.12 -0.75
C HIS A 102 15.21 16.27 -1.93
N ASN A 103 15.06 16.79 -3.14
CA ASN A 103 15.37 16.08 -4.39
C ASN A 103 14.68 14.71 -4.51
N GLY A 104 13.47 14.59 -3.92
CA GLY A 104 12.68 13.38 -3.99
C GLY A 104 12.12 13.11 -5.38
N ARG A 105 11.80 11.86 -5.66
CA ARG A 105 11.19 11.42 -6.93
C ARG A 105 9.83 12.09 -7.13
N LEU A 106 9.55 12.55 -8.34
CA LEU A 106 8.22 13.03 -8.70
C LEU A 106 7.21 11.89 -8.63
N CYS A 107 6.09 12.12 -7.96
CA CYS A 107 4.95 11.23 -7.84
C CYS A 107 3.83 11.64 -8.80
N ASN A 108 3.04 10.68 -9.26
CA ASN A 108 1.88 10.95 -10.12
C ASN A 108 0.80 11.84 -9.45
N CYS A 109 0.80 11.93 -8.11
CA CYS A 109 -0.06 12.86 -7.38
C CYS A 109 0.37 14.35 -7.48
N GLY A 110 1.47 14.63 -8.19
CA GLY A 110 2.03 15.98 -8.34
C GLY A 110 3.03 16.39 -7.24
N LYS A 111 3.15 15.62 -6.14
CA LYS A 111 4.13 15.86 -5.07
C LYS A 111 5.47 15.20 -5.41
N THR A 112 6.51 15.55 -4.66
CA THR A 112 7.81 14.87 -4.71
C THR A 112 8.08 14.12 -3.41
N GLY A 113 8.83 13.01 -3.50
CA GLY A 113 9.31 12.27 -2.34
C GLY A 113 8.29 11.36 -1.67
N CYS A 114 7.15 11.05 -2.31
CA CYS A 114 6.14 10.15 -1.77
C CYS A 114 6.67 8.73 -1.54
N LEU A 115 6.25 8.08 -0.47
CA LEU A 115 6.57 6.70 -0.13
C LEU A 115 6.38 5.75 -1.32
N GLU A 116 5.26 5.87 -2.03
CA GLU A 116 4.93 5.10 -3.21
C GLU A 116 6.03 5.06 -4.26
N THR A 117 6.72 6.19 -4.50
CA THR A 117 7.74 6.28 -5.55
C THR A 117 9.01 5.49 -5.25
N TYR A 118 9.15 4.96 -4.03
CA TYR A 118 10.28 4.16 -3.58
C TYR A 118 9.91 2.72 -3.28
N THR A 119 8.69 2.47 -2.80
CA THR A 119 8.32 1.19 -2.18
C THR A 119 7.19 0.44 -2.87
N SER A 120 6.60 1.00 -3.93
CA SER A 120 5.70 0.27 -4.83
C SER A 120 6.47 -0.62 -5.81
N ALA A 121 5.77 -1.49 -6.53
CA ALA A 121 6.37 -2.28 -7.61
C ALA A 121 7.04 -1.40 -8.67
N THR A 122 6.41 -0.27 -9.03
CA THR A 122 7.02 0.71 -9.95
C THR A 122 8.20 1.44 -9.32
N GLY A 123 8.14 1.70 -8.02
CA GLY A 123 9.23 2.31 -7.25
C GLY A 123 10.48 1.43 -7.19
N VAL A 124 10.30 0.13 -6.92
CA VAL A 124 11.38 -0.88 -6.95
C VAL A 124 12.01 -0.99 -8.33
N ALA A 125 11.20 -1.08 -9.38
CA ALA A 125 11.67 -1.13 -10.76
C ALA A 125 12.45 0.15 -11.14
N ARG A 126 11.98 1.31 -10.67
CA ARG A 126 12.66 2.59 -10.86
C ARG A 126 14.00 2.63 -10.13
N THR A 127 14.05 2.16 -8.89
CA THR A 127 15.30 2.06 -8.12
C THR A 127 16.32 1.19 -8.84
N ALA A 128 15.89 0.06 -9.41
CA ALA A 128 16.77 -0.82 -10.18
C ALA A 128 17.40 -0.10 -11.37
N ARG A 129 16.61 0.62 -12.17
CA ARG A 129 17.12 1.37 -13.33
C ARG A 129 18.11 2.46 -12.90
N GLU A 130 17.71 3.29 -11.92
CA GLU A 130 18.55 4.39 -11.43
C GLU A 130 19.90 3.86 -10.88
N TRP A 131 19.90 2.76 -10.16
CA TRP A 131 21.13 2.21 -9.59
C TRP A 131 22.02 1.50 -10.64
N LEU A 132 21.42 0.88 -11.65
CA LEU A 132 22.17 0.35 -12.79
C LEU A 132 22.85 1.45 -13.58
N ASP A 133 22.20 2.60 -13.76
CA ASP A 133 22.77 3.76 -14.46
C ASP A 133 23.90 4.43 -13.66
N MET A 134 23.80 4.42 -12.32
CA MET A 134 24.77 5.06 -11.43
C MET A 134 25.98 4.19 -11.07
N SER A 135 25.95 2.90 -11.39
CA SER A 135 26.96 1.92 -10.95
C SER A 135 27.29 0.92 -12.06
N ASN A 136 28.55 0.48 -12.12
CA ASN A 136 28.99 -0.62 -12.97
C ASN A 136 28.98 -1.97 -12.24
N GLU A 137 28.30 -2.08 -11.09
CA GLU A 137 28.20 -3.34 -10.34
C GLU A 137 27.55 -4.43 -11.23
N PRO A 138 28.14 -5.64 -11.29
CA PRO A 138 27.56 -6.74 -12.05
C PRO A 138 26.17 -7.09 -11.54
N SER A 139 25.21 -7.23 -12.46
CA SER A 139 23.83 -7.62 -12.16
C SER A 139 23.20 -8.27 -13.39
N SER A 140 22.42 -9.33 -13.17
CA SER A 140 21.62 -9.97 -14.22
C SER A 140 20.56 -9.02 -14.82
N LEU A 141 20.14 -8.01 -14.05
CA LEU A 141 19.16 -7.01 -14.48
C LEU A 141 19.66 -6.14 -15.65
N ARG A 142 21.00 -6.07 -15.89
CA ARG A 142 21.57 -5.25 -17.00
C ARG A 142 21.19 -5.75 -18.38
N SER A 143 20.84 -7.04 -18.50
CA SER A 143 20.47 -7.64 -19.79
C SER A 143 19.01 -7.37 -20.17
N LEU A 144 18.23 -6.70 -19.32
CA LEU A 144 16.80 -6.48 -19.52
C LEU A 144 16.52 -5.06 -20.03
N ASP A 145 15.83 -4.94 -21.16
CA ASP A 145 15.37 -3.65 -21.70
C ASP A 145 14.35 -2.98 -20.79
N ASN A 146 13.45 -3.76 -20.20
CA ASN A 146 12.41 -3.30 -19.28
C ASN A 146 12.45 -4.09 -17.99
N ILE A 147 12.80 -3.43 -16.90
CA ILE A 147 12.89 -4.05 -15.58
C ILE A 147 11.58 -3.84 -14.83
N SER A 148 10.99 -4.91 -14.31
CA SER A 148 9.87 -4.91 -13.39
C SER A 148 10.32 -5.29 -11.97
N SER A 149 9.47 -5.07 -10.97
CA SER A 149 9.74 -5.54 -9.61
C SER A 149 9.82 -7.06 -9.51
N LYS A 150 9.16 -7.79 -10.43
CA LYS A 150 9.25 -9.24 -10.53
C LYS A 150 10.65 -9.67 -10.97
N ASP A 151 11.24 -8.98 -11.94
CA ASP A 151 12.60 -9.27 -12.39
C ASP A 151 13.62 -9.04 -11.27
N VAL A 152 13.43 -7.94 -10.49
CA VAL A 152 14.26 -7.68 -9.29
C VAL A 152 14.10 -8.80 -8.27
N PHE A 153 12.88 -9.31 -8.06
CA PHE A 153 12.62 -10.43 -7.15
C PHE A 153 13.30 -11.73 -7.61
N GLU A 154 13.16 -12.10 -8.88
CA GLU A 154 13.81 -13.31 -9.41
C GLU A 154 15.36 -13.17 -9.36
N ALA A 155 15.91 -12.00 -9.71
CA ALA A 155 17.34 -11.74 -9.57
C ALA A 155 17.81 -11.86 -8.10
N ALA A 156 17.05 -11.37 -7.13
CA ALA A 156 17.36 -11.51 -5.71
C ALA A 156 17.39 -12.97 -5.26
N LYS A 157 16.46 -13.80 -5.76
CA LYS A 157 16.43 -15.25 -5.50
C LYS A 157 17.68 -15.96 -6.04
N GLU A 158 18.21 -15.51 -7.16
CA GLU A 158 19.45 -15.99 -7.77
C GLU A 158 20.72 -15.43 -7.09
N GLY A 159 20.55 -14.60 -6.04
CA GLY A 159 21.65 -14.03 -5.28
C GLY A 159 22.30 -12.80 -5.91
N ASP A 160 21.62 -12.12 -6.86
CA ASP A 160 22.08 -10.86 -7.43
C ASP A 160 22.23 -9.80 -6.35
N LYS A 161 23.46 -9.31 -6.17
CA LYS A 161 23.78 -8.39 -5.08
C LYS A 161 23.06 -7.04 -5.20
N LEU A 162 22.86 -6.54 -6.42
CA LEU A 162 22.14 -5.29 -6.64
C LEU A 162 20.66 -5.46 -6.29
N ALA A 163 20.04 -6.55 -6.72
CA ALA A 163 18.65 -6.85 -6.40
C ALA A 163 18.42 -7.00 -4.88
N LEU A 164 19.31 -7.68 -4.18
CA LEU A 164 19.28 -7.77 -2.72
C LEU A 164 19.39 -6.41 -2.03
N LYS A 165 20.32 -5.54 -2.49
CA LYS A 165 20.44 -4.17 -1.98
C LYS A 165 19.18 -3.33 -2.23
N ILE A 166 18.49 -3.53 -3.35
CA ILE A 166 17.25 -2.84 -3.67
C ILE A 166 16.15 -3.24 -2.67
N PHE A 167 16.01 -4.52 -2.33
CA PHE A 167 15.05 -4.96 -1.31
C PHE A 167 15.42 -4.45 0.09
N GLU A 168 16.70 -4.45 0.43
CA GLU A 168 17.20 -3.85 1.67
C GLU A 168 16.81 -2.37 1.78
N TYR A 169 17.04 -1.59 0.71
CA TYR A 169 16.67 -0.19 0.64
C TYR A 169 15.15 0.02 0.74
N THR A 170 14.38 -0.78 -0.01
CA THR A 170 12.91 -0.72 -0.01
C THR A 170 12.36 -1.02 1.39
N GLY A 171 12.84 -2.08 2.03
CA GLY A 171 12.45 -2.46 3.38
C GLY A 171 12.85 -1.42 4.43
N SER A 172 14.03 -0.81 4.28
CA SER A 172 14.47 0.26 5.16
C SER A 172 13.54 1.48 5.12
N ILE A 173 13.14 1.93 3.93
CA ILE A 173 12.19 3.06 3.77
C ILE A 173 10.82 2.69 4.33
N LEU A 174 10.32 1.49 4.06
CA LEU A 174 9.05 1.01 4.64
C LEU A 174 9.13 1.03 6.16
N GLY A 175 10.19 0.50 6.75
CA GLY A 175 10.35 0.44 8.20
C GLY A 175 10.39 1.83 8.87
N GLN A 176 11.08 2.81 8.28
CA GLN A 176 11.08 4.19 8.74
C GLN A 176 9.65 4.78 8.71
N SER A 177 8.95 4.61 7.57
CA SER A 177 7.58 5.10 7.44
C SER A 177 6.62 4.42 8.41
N PHE A 178 6.80 3.13 8.66
CA PHE A 178 5.97 2.39 9.61
C PHE A 178 6.19 2.88 11.05
N ALA A 179 7.41 3.28 11.40
CA ALA A 179 7.67 3.91 12.69
C ALA A 179 6.88 5.22 12.87
N ASP A 180 6.78 6.04 11.82
CA ASP A 180 5.96 7.25 11.83
C ASP A 180 4.46 6.90 11.97
N PHE A 181 3.97 5.89 11.23
CA PHE A 181 2.57 5.46 11.29
C PHE A 181 2.20 4.88 12.67
N ILE A 182 3.12 4.16 13.29
CA ILE A 182 2.98 3.64 14.66
C ILE A 182 2.82 4.80 15.65
N ALA A 183 3.59 5.87 15.49
CA ALA A 183 3.50 7.05 16.35
C ALA A 183 2.12 7.74 16.28
N PHE A 184 1.41 7.64 15.15
CA PHE A 184 0.07 8.20 14.98
C PHE A 184 -1.06 7.33 15.52
N SER A 185 -0.97 6.00 15.40
CA SER A 185 -2.14 5.12 15.62
C SER A 185 -1.88 3.96 16.57
N ALA A 186 -0.63 3.70 16.99
CA ALA A 186 -0.24 2.61 17.88
C ALA A 186 -0.93 1.27 17.53
N PRO A 187 -0.79 0.75 16.31
CA PRO A 187 -1.50 -0.44 15.85
C PRO A 187 -0.94 -1.72 16.48
N GLU A 188 -1.75 -2.79 16.51
CA GLU A 188 -1.32 -4.15 16.86
C GLU A 188 -0.38 -4.73 15.80
N ALA A 189 -0.65 -4.40 14.52
CA ALA A 189 0.10 -4.89 13.39
C ALA A 189 0.04 -3.93 12.18
N ILE A 190 1.02 -4.09 11.28
CA ILE A 190 0.96 -3.58 9.91
C ILE A 190 0.85 -4.78 8.99
N VAL A 191 -0.22 -4.86 8.20
CA VAL A 191 -0.52 -5.95 7.29
C VAL A 191 -0.08 -5.56 5.88
N LEU A 192 0.78 -6.34 5.28
CA LEU A 192 1.31 -6.11 3.94
C LEU A 192 0.60 -7.01 2.92
N PHE A 193 0.11 -6.41 1.85
CA PHE A 193 -0.64 -7.07 0.79
C PHE A 193 -0.12 -6.64 -0.60
N GLY A 194 -0.41 -7.44 -1.62
CA GLY A 194 -0.10 -7.13 -3.01
C GLY A 194 1.12 -7.86 -3.57
N GLY A 195 1.38 -7.67 -4.87
CA GLY A 195 2.39 -8.44 -5.59
C GLY A 195 3.78 -8.33 -5.02
N LEU A 196 4.19 -7.14 -4.58
CA LEU A 196 5.52 -6.94 -4.01
C LEU A 196 5.64 -7.55 -2.59
N ALA A 197 4.54 -7.67 -1.85
CA ALA A 197 4.54 -8.34 -0.54
C ALA A 197 4.89 -9.85 -0.63
N ARG A 198 4.83 -10.44 -1.83
CA ARG A 198 5.28 -11.83 -2.07
C ARG A 198 6.78 -12.01 -1.88
N ALA A 199 7.56 -10.93 -1.99
CA ALA A 199 8.99 -10.92 -1.70
C ALA A 199 9.29 -10.85 -0.19
N LYS A 200 8.42 -11.42 0.64
CA LYS A 200 8.48 -11.38 2.11
C LYS A 200 9.83 -11.81 2.68
N GLU A 201 10.50 -12.77 2.06
CA GLU A 201 11.81 -13.28 2.46
C GLU A 201 12.92 -12.22 2.38
N PHE A 202 12.79 -11.24 1.48
CA PHE A 202 13.73 -10.14 1.31
C PHE A 202 13.27 -8.83 1.97
N LEU A 203 11.98 -8.71 2.31
CA LEU A 203 11.40 -7.48 2.86
C LEU A 203 11.25 -7.52 4.38
N ARG A 204 10.90 -8.67 4.97
CA ARG A 204 10.54 -8.77 6.39
C ARG A 204 11.64 -8.22 7.30
N GLU A 205 12.86 -8.78 7.19
CA GLU A 205 13.95 -8.44 8.09
C GLU A 205 14.37 -6.97 7.95
N PRO A 206 14.59 -6.39 6.74
CA PRO A 206 14.87 -4.96 6.60
C PRO A 206 13.77 -4.05 7.14
N ILE A 207 12.49 -4.40 6.96
CA ILE A 207 11.36 -3.63 7.51
C ILE A 207 11.41 -3.66 9.03
N GLU A 208 11.43 -4.83 9.65
CA GLU A 208 11.39 -5.00 11.10
C GLU A 208 12.58 -4.33 11.77
N ARG A 209 13.78 -4.51 11.23
CA ARG A 209 15.01 -3.88 11.73
C ARG A 209 14.92 -2.35 11.66
N SER A 210 14.54 -1.80 10.50
CA SER A 210 14.44 -0.36 10.31
C SER A 210 13.30 0.24 11.15
N MET A 211 12.15 -0.42 11.22
CA MET A 211 11.03 -0.01 12.06
C MET A 211 11.44 0.06 13.53
N ASN A 212 12.01 -1.00 14.07
CA ASN A 212 12.42 -1.05 15.49
C ASN A 212 13.55 -0.07 15.84
N ALA A 213 14.39 0.30 14.88
CA ALA A 213 15.41 1.33 15.06
C ALA A 213 14.82 2.74 15.13
N ASN A 214 13.63 2.98 14.58
CA ASN A 214 13.03 4.31 14.46
C ASN A 214 11.79 4.54 15.34
N VAL A 215 11.17 3.50 15.91
CA VAL A 215 10.08 3.68 16.87
C VAL A 215 10.56 4.15 18.24
N LEU A 216 9.68 4.80 19.00
CA LEU A 216 9.94 5.07 20.41
C LEU A 216 10.18 3.74 21.17
N PRO A 217 11.03 3.75 22.22
CA PRO A 217 11.36 2.53 22.96
C PRO A 217 10.14 1.72 23.46
N LEU A 218 9.03 2.44 23.76
CA LEU A 218 7.80 1.81 24.24
C LEU A 218 7.10 0.89 23.21
N TRP A 219 7.36 1.05 21.90
CA TRP A 219 6.78 0.24 20.83
C TRP A 219 7.75 -0.78 20.25
N ARG A 220 9.02 -0.77 20.66
CA ARG A 220 10.02 -1.70 20.13
C ARG A 220 9.56 -3.14 20.34
N ASP A 221 9.61 -3.92 19.27
CA ASP A 221 9.22 -5.34 19.18
C ASP A 221 7.74 -5.63 19.53
N LYS A 222 6.88 -4.62 19.61
CA LYS A 222 5.46 -4.80 19.93
C LYS A 222 4.56 -4.85 18.70
N VAL A 223 4.82 -4.03 17.69
CA VAL A 223 4.01 -3.98 16.48
C VAL A 223 4.47 -5.06 15.51
N LYS A 224 3.57 -5.89 15.04
CA LYS A 224 3.88 -7.04 14.19
C LYS A 224 3.84 -6.63 12.71
N ILE A 225 4.78 -7.14 11.91
CA ILE A 225 4.69 -7.10 10.45
C ILE A 225 4.07 -8.41 9.98
N VAL A 226 2.90 -8.33 9.38
CA VAL A 226 2.11 -9.48 8.93
C VAL A 226 1.96 -9.41 7.41
N PHE A 227 2.18 -10.54 6.74
CA PHE A 227 1.94 -10.65 5.30
C PHE A 227 0.60 -11.33 5.07
N SER A 228 -0.22 -10.71 4.23
CA SER A 228 -1.53 -11.25 3.85
C SER A 228 -1.44 -12.65 3.29
N GLN A 229 -2.45 -13.45 3.57
CA GLN A 229 -2.66 -14.77 2.99
C GLN A 229 -3.81 -14.80 1.98
N LEU A 230 -4.52 -13.67 1.82
CA LEU A 230 -5.59 -13.55 0.83
C LEU A 230 -5.01 -13.47 -0.58
N LYS A 231 -5.73 -14.02 -1.55
CA LYS A 231 -5.37 -13.86 -2.96
C LYS A 231 -5.64 -12.42 -3.40
N GLU A 232 -4.76 -11.90 -4.26
CA GLU A 232 -4.90 -10.52 -4.77
C GLU A 232 -6.25 -10.27 -5.47
N SER A 233 -6.77 -11.27 -6.20
CA SER A 233 -8.06 -11.19 -6.86
C SER A 233 -9.23 -11.07 -5.88
N ASP A 234 -9.07 -11.55 -4.65
CA ASP A 234 -10.20 -11.80 -3.75
C ASP A 234 -10.29 -10.76 -2.63
N ALA A 235 -9.17 -10.14 -2.21
CA ALA A 235 -9.13 -9.29 -1.01
C ALA A 235 -10.09 -8.09 -1.10
N ALA A 236 -10.08 -7.35 -2.21
CA ALA A 236 -10.98 -6.20 -2.39
C ALA A 236 -12.45 -6.64 -2.56
N ILE A 237 -12.69 -7.80 -3.20
CA ILE A 237 -14.03 -8.37 -3.36
C ILE A 237 -14.58 -8.83 -2.00
N LEU A 238 -13.78 -9.54 -1.21
CA LEU A 238 -14.14 -9.97 0.13
C LEU A 238 -14.39 -8.78 1.05
N GLY A 239 -13.57 -7.73 0.95
CA GLY A 239 -13.77 -6.49 1.69
C GLY A 239 -15.02 -5.74 1.27
N ALA A 240 -15.32 -5.63 -0.02
CA ALA A 240 -16.56 -5.06 -0.51
C ALA A 240 -17.78 -5.86 -0.04
N SER A 241 -17.67 -7.20 0.01
CA SER A 241 -18.71 -8.06 0.59
C SER A 241 -18.88 -7.79 2.09
N ALA A 242 -17.78 -7.63 2.85
CA ALA A 242 -17.86 -7.29 4.27
C ALA A 242 -18.54 -5.94 4.49
N LEU A 243 -18.20 -4.92 3.68
CA LEU A 243 -18.83 -3.59 3.72
C LEU A 243 -20.35 -3.66 3.47
N ALA A 244 -20.79 -4.53 2.58
CA ALA A 244 -22.22 -4.68 2.28
C ALA A 244 -23.07 -5.19 3.46
N TRP A 245 -22.44 -5.86 4.43
CA TRP A 245 -23.14 -6.32 5.66
C TRP A 245 -23.33 -5.19 6.69
N GLU A 246 -22.72 -4.03 6.49
CA GLU A 246 -22.87 -2.86 7.36
C GLU A 246 -24.00 -1.92 6.88
N LEU A 247 -24.60 -2.18 5.70
CA LEU A 247 -25.72 -1.44 5.09
C LEU A 247 -27.09 -1.93 5.56
#